data_b056f3cdb621b33b5318180b8b9f62e3
#
_entry.id   b056f3cdb621b33b5318180b8b9f62e3
#
_cell.length_a   1.000
_cell.length_b   1.000
_cell.length_c   1.000
_cell.angle_alpha   90.00
_cell.angle_beta   90.00
_cell.angle_gamma   90.00
#
_symmetry.space_group_name_H-M   'P 1'
#
loop_
_entity.id
_entity.type
_entity.pdbx_description
1 polymer ?
#
loop_
_entity_poly.entity_id
_entity_poly.type
_entity_poly.pdbx_seq_one_letter_code
_entity_poly.pdbx_strand_id
1 'polypeptide(L)'
;MPTRSLISSRYSRSHLRPLGCLVTLACMALAPMALADQWRGSVGAGIDYAPDYAGSDDYEARALPVLNLAYGDQLSINLRDGIEWHALRQGNWSASPFIGYTFGRDNKGDLGAFEKIDGGATLGLRVGYQDGPWRYSVAGSRAVTGDMEGATFSASATLRTPLSERLLLVLSPSVNYSNERWTQSLYGVSDQDSARSGVATYAPDGGYWRLGANASLSYALTPEWTATGFVGATRLTGNAADSPIVDALGSPWQARSGVSLTYRF
;
A
#
# COMPACT_ATOMS: atom_id res chain seq x y z
N MET A 1 30.14 29.36 67.08
CA MET A 1 29.99 28.05 66.42
C MET A 1 29.51 28.27 65.01
N PRO A 2 30.21 27.86 64.00
CA PRO A 2 30.03 28.34 62.63
C PRO A 2 29.07 27.42 61.82
N THR A 3 28.18 28.05 61.12
CA THR A 3 27.30 27.44 60.15
C THR A 3 27.96 27.43 58.77
N ARG A 4 28.16 26.25 58.22
CA ARG A 4 28.69 26.03 56.87
C ARG A 4 27.58 26.20 55.80
N SER A 5 27.82 27.12 54.88
CA SER A 5 27.07 27.25 53.63
C SER A 5 27.50 26.19 52.62
N LEU A 6 26.56 25.47 52.06
CA LEU A 6 26.79 24.56 50.93
C LEU A 6 26.30 25.25 49.64
N ILE A 7 27.24 25.56 48.77
CA ILE A 7 27.04 26.05 47.43
C ILE A 7 26.60 24.87 46.55
N SER A 8 25.37 24.93 46.01
CA SER A 8 24.87 23.98 45.03
C SER A 8 25.19 24.49 43.62
N SER A 9 26.13 23.81 42.99
CA SER A 9 26.46 23.98 41.58
C SER A 9 25.31 23.48 40.69
N ARG A 10 24.71 24.39 39.91
CA ARG A 10 23.74 24.05 38.87
C ARG A 10 24.50 23.63 37.61
N TYR A 11 24.48 22.34 37.32
CA TYR A 11 24.89 21.82 36.02
C TYR A 11 23.78 22.09 34.98
N SER A 12 24.07 22.98 34.06
CA SER A 12 23.27 23.20 32.85
C SER A 12 23.49 22.02 31.90
N ARG A 13 22.48 21.19 31.67
CA ARG A 13 22.49 20.17 30.62
C ARG A 13 22.04 20.80 29.31
N SER A 14 23.00 21.05 28.46
CA SER A 14 22.76 21.35 27.06
C SER A 14 22.14 20.14 26.31
N HIS A 15 20.91 20.29 25.85
CA HIS A 15 20.25 19.32 24.97
C HIS A 15 20.85 19.38 23.57
N LEU A 16 21.80 18.49 23.29
CA LEU A 16 22.22 18.15 21.95
C LEU A 16 21.13 17.30 21.30
N ARG A 17 20.40 17.88 20.35
CA ARG A 17 19.51 17.17 19.44
C ARG A 17 20.36 16.31 18.49
N PRO A 18 20.08 15.02 18.29
CA PRO A 18 20.74 14.24 17.24
C PRO A 18 20.06 14.57 15.89
N LEU A 19 20.69 15.50 15.15
CA LEU A 19 20.51 15.60 13.70
C LEU A 19 21.45 14.54 13.09
N GLY A 20 20.97 13.38 12.73
CA GLY A 20 21.86 12.37 12.18
C GLY A 20 21.18 11.03 11.88
N CYS A 21 20.22 11.04 10.95
CA CYS A 21 19.77 9.78 10.30
C CYS A 21 19.16 10.07 8.93
N LEU A 22 19.92 10.74 8.10
CA LEU A 22 19.59 10.94 6.68
C LEU A 22 20.92 10.96 5.93
N VAL A 23 21.46 9.82 5.60
CA VAL A 23 22.43 9.54 4.52
C VAL A 23 23.08 8.18 4.82
N THR A 24 22.41 7.07 4.54
CA THR A 24 23.06 5.76 4.39
C THR A 24 22.23 4.82 3.50
N LEU A 25 21.64 5.33 2.42
CA LEU A 25 20.97 4.47 1.42
C LEU A 25 21.67 4.50 0.05
N ALA A 26 22.92 4.89 -0.02
CA ALA A 26 23.63 5.08 -1.29
C ALA A 26 24.80 4.11 -1.55
N CYS A 27 25.02 3.08 -0.74
CA CYS A 27 26.17 2.16 -0.89
C CYS A 27 25.79 0.67 -0.89
N MET A 28 24.76 0.28 -1.66
CA MET A 28 24.52 -1.15 -1.99
C MET A 28 24.55 -1.40 -3.50
N ALA A 29 25.46 -0.77 -4.19
CA ALA A 29 25.66 -0.98 -5.62
C ALA A 29 27.07 -1.51 -5.89
N LEU A 30 27.40 -2.75 -5.48
CA LEU A 30 28.51 -3.53 -6.00
C LEU A 30 28.51 -4.92 -5.33
N ALA A 31 27.55 -5.76 -5.69
CA ALA A 31 27.60 -7.19 -5.42
C ALA A 31 27.89 -7.94 -6.73
N PRO A 32 28.61 -9.03 -6.73
CA PRO A 32 29.23 -9.60 -7.92
C PRO A 32 28.22 -10.12 -8.94
N MET A 33 28.47 -9.77 -10.20
CA MET A 33 27.67 -9.99 -11.40
C MET A 33 27.39 -11.47 -11.80
N ALA A 34 27.77 -12.45 -11.00
CA ALA A 34 27.59 -13.87 -11.33
C ALA A 34 26.19 -14.44 -11.07
N LEU A 35 25.28 -13.69 -10.41
CA LEU A 35 23.86 -14.05 -10.27
C LEU A 35 22.93 -13.15 -11.08
N ALA A 36 23.47 -12.23 -11.88
CA ALA A 36 22.73 -11.21 -12.59
C ALA A 36 21.89 -11.73 -13.75
N ASP A 37 22.23 -12.87 -14.31
CA ASP A 37 21.59 -13.41 -15.52
C ASP A 37 20.13 -13.87 -15.32
N GLN A 38 19.68 -14.02 -14.07
CA GLN A 38 18.31 -14.45 -13.75
C GLN A 38 17.45 -13.35 -13.10
N TRP A 39 18.07 -12.31 -12.54
CA TRP A 39 17.36 -11.19 -11.98
C TRP A 39 17.16 -10.09 -13.00
N ARG A 40 15.94 -9.65 -13.12
CA ARG A 40 15.54 -8.46 -13.89
C ARG A 40 14.62 -7.62 -13.04
N GLY A 41 14.68 -6.32 -13.17
CA GLY A 41 13.82 -5.51 -12.34
C GLY A 41 13.85 -4.03 -12.64
N SER A 42 13.11 -3.31 -11.82
CA SER A 42 13.16 -1.85 -11.77
C SER A 42 13.07 -1.35 -10.35
N VAL A 43 13.81 -0.29 -10.09
CA VAL A 43 13.74 0.48 -8.83
C VAL A 43 13.43 1.93 -9.17
N GLY A 44 12.79 2.63 -8.25
CA GLY A 44 12.46 4.01 -8.47
C GLY A 44 11.81 4.67 -7.29
N ALA A 45 11.44 5.91 -7.50
CA ALA A 45 10.72 6.71 -6.52
C ALA A 45 9.74 7.66 -7.20
N GLY A 46 8.76 8.12 -6.45
CA GLY A 46 7.76 9.07 -6.91
C GLY A 46 7.06 9.76 -5.77
N ILE A 47 5.99 10.42 -6.09
CA ILE A 47 5.05 11.05 -5.17
C ILE A 47 3.66 10.50 -5.46
N ASP A 48 2.95 10.11 -4.41
CA ASP A 48 1.55 9.68 -4.42
C ASP A 48 0.74 10.70 -3.63
N TYR A 49 -0.35 11.18 -4.19
CA TYR A 49 -1.35 12.01 -3.51
C TYR A 49 -2.61 11.17 -3.35
N ALA A 50 -2.93 10.85 -2.12
CA ALA A 50 -3.98 9.88 -1.78
C ALA A 50 -4.61 10.23 -0.43
N PRO A 51 -5.81 9.69 -0.12
CA PRO A 51 -6.42 9.84 1.21
C PRO A 51 -5.50 9.34 2.32
N ASP A 52 -5.51 10.01 3.47
CA ASP A 52 -4.69 9.66 4.63
C ASP A 52 -4.98 8.24 5.13
N TYR A 53 -6.23 7.80 5.13
CA TYR A 53 -6.68 6.45 5.43
C TYR A 53 -7.78 6.03 4.45
N ALA A 54 -8.11 4.76 4.42
CA ALA A 54 -9.17 4.25 3.56
C ALA A 54 -10.54 4.72 4.06
N GLY A 55 -11.14 5.67 3.37
CA GLY A 55 -12.40 6.33 3.74
C GLY A 55 -12.23 7.81 4.12
N SER A 56 -11.01 8.34 4.22
CA SER A 56 -10.77 9.76 4.49
C SER A 56 -11.17 10.65 3.32
N ASP A 57 -11.61 11.86 3.60
CA ASP A 57 -11.75 12.97 2.64
C ASP A 57 -10.56 13.94 2.69
N ASP A 58 -9.66 13.78 3.68
CA ASP A 58 -8.37 14.43 3.71
C ASP A 58 -7.32 13.67 2.90
N TYR A 59 -6.45 14.45 2.23
CA TYR A 59 -5.46 13.93 1.29
C TYR A 59 -4.07 14.40 1.65
N GLU A 60 -3.09 13.53 1.54
CA GLU A 60 -1.70 13.89 1.73
C GLU A 60 -0.79 13.41 0.59
N ALA A 61 0.32 14.12 0.41
CA ALA A 61 1.38 13.70 -0.50
C ALA A 61 2.38 12.82 0.25
N ARG A 62 2.63 11.64 -0.30
CA ARG A 62 3.54 10.63 0.28
C ARG A 62 4.66 10.28 -0.68
N ALA A 63 5.81 9.92 -0.14
CA ALA A 63 6.85 9.28 -0.93
C ALA A 63 6.35 7.93 -1.45
N LEU A 64 6.55 7.69 -2.74
CA LEU A 64 6.19 6.46 -3.42
C LEU A 64 7.46 5.70 -3.82
N PRO A 65 7.97 4.77 -3.01
CA PRO A 65 9.02 3.87 -3.44
C PRO A 65 8.47 2.89 -4.47
N VAL A 66 9.26 2.60 -5.49
CA VAL A 66 8.92 1.63 -6.53
C VAL A 66 9.99 0.56 -6.58
N LEU A 67 9.57 -0.69 -6.41
CA LEU A 67 10.42 -1.87 -6.54
C LEU A 67 9.64 -2.94 -7.29
N ASN A 68 10.22 -3.43 -8.39
CA ASN A 68 9.74 -4.61 -9.10
C ASN A 68 10.95 -5.48 -9.44
N LEU A 69 10.98 -6.68 -8.93
CA LEU A 69 12.03 -7.66 -9.17
C LEU A 69 11.40 -8.94 -9.69
N ALA A 70 12.07 -9.60 -10.59
CA ALA A 70 11.72 -10.93 -11.07
C ALA A 70 12.97 -11.82 -11.12
N TYR A 71 12.84 -13.05 -10.65
CA TYR A 71 13.85 -14.08 -10.76
C TYR A 71 13.39 -15.12 -11.77
N GLY A 72 14.01 -15.12 -12.92
CA GLY A 72 13.54 -15.90 -14.06
C GLY A 72 12.05 -15.63 -14.34
N ASP A 73 11.33 -16.72 -14.56
CA ASP A 73 9.87 -16.70 -14.71
C ASP A 73 9.13 -17.26 -13.47
N GLN A 74 9.85 -17.54 -12.40
CA GLN A 74 9.33 -18.27 -11.25
C GLN A 74 8.89 -17.38 -10.09
N LEU A 75 9.59 -16.25 -9.88
CA LEU A 75 9.34 -15.39 -8.72
C LEU A 75 9.21 -13.95 -9.15
N SER A 76 8.26 -13.25 -8.58
CA SER A 76 8.18 -11.79 -8.63
C SER A 76 8.04 -11.18 -7.25
N ILE A 77 8.67 -10.04 -7.06
CA ILE A 77 8.64 -9.26 -5.81
C ILE A 77 8.31 -7.82 -6.17
N ASN A 78 7.26 -7.28 -5.59
CA ASN A 78 6.98 -5.85 -5.68
C ASN A 78 6.32 -5.35 -4.38
N LEU A 79 6.42 -4.04 -4.14
CA LEU A 79 5.92 -3.44 -2.89
C LEU A 79 4.40 -3.45 -2.77
N ARG A 80 3.69 -3.62 -3.89
CA ARG A 80 2.22 -3.58 -3.91
C ARG A 80 1.60 -4.95 -3.72
N ASP A 81 2.13 -5.96 -4.45
CA ASP A 81 1.56 -7.30 -4.51
C ASP A 81 2.32 -8.30 -3.63
N GLY A 82 3.48 -7.90 -3.09
CA GLY A 82 4.33 -8.72 -2.25
C GLY A 82 5.25 -9.66 -3.04
N ILE A 83 5.41 -10.86 -2.53
CA ILE A 83 6.23 -11.94 -3.12
C ILE A 83 5.28 -12.97 -3.72
N GLU A 84 5.36 -13.17 -5.02
CA GLU A 84 4.51 -14.09 -5.78
C GLU A 84 5.35 -15.19 -6.43
N TRP A 85 5.03 -16.44 -6.13
CA TRP A 85 5.63 -17.61 -6.78
C TRP A 85 4.73 -18.09 -7.90
N HIS A 86 5.21 -18.05 -9.13
CA HIS A 86 4.49 -18.51 -10.32
C HIS A 86 4.53 -20.04 -10.44
N ALA A 87 3.80 -20.72 -9.55
CA ALA A 87 3.83 -22.16 -9.39
C ALA A 87 3.29 -22.93 -10.60
N LEU A 88 2.31 -22.35 -11.29
CA LEU A 88 1.71 -22.96 -12.49
C LEU A 88 1.59 -21.91 -13.59
N ARG A 89 2.08 -22.29 -14.77
CA ARG A 89 1.88 -21.56 -16.03
C ARG A 89 1.57 -22.57 -17.13
N GLN A 90 0.37 -22.51 -17.67
CA GLN A 90 -0.07 -23.41 -18.73
C GLN A 90 -0.87 -22.62 -19.77
N GLY A 91 -0.31 -22.48 -20.97
CA GLY A 91 -0.88 -21.61 -21.99
C GLY A 91 -1.04 -20.18 -21.48
N ASN A 92 -2.24 -19.67 -21.54
CA ASN A 92 -2.57 -18.31 -21.09
C ASN A 92 -2.89 -18.23 -19.58
N TRP A 93 -2.94 -19.34 -18.88
CA TRP A 93 -3.28 -19.40 -17.46
C TRP A 93 -2.06 -19.37 -16.56
N SER A 94 -2.21 -18.76 -15.41
CA SER A 94 -1.24 -18.79 -14.31
C SER A 94 -1.95 -18.99 -12.97
N ALA A 95 -1.28 -19.72 -12.06
CA ALA A 95 -1.70 -19.79 -10.67
C ALA A 95 -0.48 -19.60 -9.78
N SER A 96 -0.60 -18.66 -8.82
CA SER A 96 0.51 -18.14 -8.05
C SER A 96 0.11 -17.95 -6.60
N PRO A 97 0.59 -18.76 -5.65
CA PRO A 97 0.56 -18.40 -4.25
C PRO A 97 1.42 -17.15 -4.01
N PHE A 98 1.00 -16.33 -3.06
CA PHE A 98 1.72 -15.10 -2.72
C PHE A 98 1.69 -14.81 -1.24
N ILE A 99 2.71 -14.08 -0.79
CA ILE A 99 2.78 -13.43 0.50
C ILE A 99 2.71 -11.93 0.24
N GLY A 100 1.68 -11.28 0.73
CA GLY A 100 1.47 -9.85 0.63
C GLY A 100 1.59 -9.17 1.98
N TYR A 101 1.32 -7.88 1.98
CA TYR A 101 1.22 -7.05 3.17
C TYR A 101 -0.05 -6.20 3.10
N THR A 102 -0.77 -6.10 4.22
CA THR A 102 -1.86 -5.16 4.37
C THR A 102 -1.45 -4.05 5.32
N PHE A 103 -1.69 -2.81 4.91
CA PHE A 103 -1.53 -1.67 5.79
C PHE A 103 -2.70 -1.64 6.76
N GLY A 104 -2.41 -1.32 8.00
CA GLY A 104 -3.42 -1.05 9.01
C GLY A 104 -4.01 0.36 8.88
N ARG A 105 -4.41 0.93 10.02
CA ARG A 105 -4.96 2.29 10.11
C ARG A 105 -4.20 3.04 11.19
N ASP A 106 -3.53 4.13 10.80
CA ASP A 106 -2.88 5.04 11.75
C ASP A 106 -3.94 5.86 12.51
N ASN A 107 -3.58 6.26 13.73
CA ASN A 107 -4.38 7.13 14.59
C ASN A 107 -3.91 8.59 14.47
N LYS A 108 -4.02 9.17 13.26
CA LYS A 108 -3.64 10.55 12.96
C LYS A 108 -4.84 11.35 12.46
N GLY A 109 -4.72 12.68 12.42
CA GLY A 109 -5.79 13.54 11.93
C GLY A 109 -7.09 13.27 12.67
N ASP A 110 -8.18 13.10 11.94
CA ASP A 110 -9.52 12.82 12.48
C ASP A 110 -9.61 11.51 13.26
N LEU A 111 -8.68 10.60 13.02
CA LEU A 111 -8.58 9.33 13.74
C LEU A 111 -7.64 9.38 14.96
N GLY A 112 -7.17 10.57 15.38
CA GLY A 112 -6.23 10.72 16.49
C GLY A 112 -6.71 10.18 17.84
N ALA A 113 -8.01 10.09 18.05
CA ALA A 113 -8.62 9.51 19.24
C ALA A 113 -8.92 8.02 19.14
N PHE A 114 -8.77 7.42 17.96
CA PHE A 114 -9.02 6.00 17.73
C PHE A 114 -7.78 5.17 18.07
N GLU A 115 -8.00 3.88 18.30
CA GLU A 115 -6.92 2.93 18.42
C GLU A 115 -6.21 2.74 17.06
N LYS A 116 -4.88 2.68 17.11
CA LYS A 116 -4.08 2.33 15.94
C LYS A 116 -4.27 0.86 15.61
N ILE A 117 -4.34 0.53 14.34
CA ILE A 117 -4.43 -0.85 13.84
C ILE A 117 -3.16 -1.14 13.06
N ASP A 118 -2.36 -2.07 13.56
CA ASP A 118 -1.13 -2.44 12.89
C ASP A 118 -1.41 -3.34 11.66
N GLY A 119 -0.73 -3.02 10.58
CA GLY A 119 -0.74 -3.85 9.38
C GLY A 119 -0.01 -5.16 9.59
N GLY A 120 -0.11 -6.06 8.63
CA GLY A 120 0.52 -7.37 8.74
C GLY A 120 0.63 -8.13 7.43
N ALA A 121 1.22 -9.32 7.52
CA ALA A 121 1.36 -10.21 6.38
C ALA A 121 0.00 -10.84 5.99
N THR A 122 -0.15 -11.06 4.70
CA THR A 122 -1.28 -11.81 4.13
C THR A 122 -0.75 -12.99 3.32
N LEU A 123 -1.48 -14.09 3.33
CA LEU A 123 -1.25 -15.23 2.45
C LEU A 123 -2.40 -15.37 1.47
N GLY A 124 -2.08 -15.63 0.21
CA GLY A 124 -3.09 -15.72 -0.83
C GLY A 124 -2.73 -16.58 -2.01
N LEU A 125 -3.73 -16.73 -2.88
CA LEU A 125 -3.60 -17.37 -4.19
C LEU A 125 -4.16 -16.42 -5.25
N ARG A 126 -3.43 -16.28 -6.35
CA ARG A 126 -3.83 -15.51 -7.53
C ARG A 126 -3.93 -16.44 -8.73
N VAL A 127 -5.01 -16.31 -9.48
CA VAL A 127 -5.18 -16.92 -10.79
C VAL A 127 -5.26 -15.83 -11.83
N GLY A 128 -4.48 -15.96 -12.88
CA GLY A 128 -4.41 -15.02 -14.00
C GLY A 128 -4.70 -15.68 -15.33
N TYR A 129 -5.26 -14.90 -16.25
CA TYR A 129 -5.47 -15.28 -17.64
C TYR A 129 -5.03 -14.13 -18.56
N GLN A 130 -4.18 -14.43 -19.53
CA GLN A 130 -3.68 -13.47 -20.51
C GLN A 130 -4.39 -13.66 -21.85
N ASP A 131 -4.96 -12.58 -22.40
CA ASP A 131 -5.60 -12.60 -23.72
C ASP A 131 -5.19 -11.36 -24.50
N GLY A 132 -4.21 -11.50 -25.36
CA GLY A 132 -3.63 -10.40 -26.12
C GLY A 132 -3.18 -9.26 -25.18
N PRO A 133 -3.73 -8.02 -25.34
CA PRO A 133 -3.38 -6.89 -24.47
C PRO A 133 -4.07 -6.93 -23.11
N TRP A 134 -5.01 -7.86 -22.89
CA TRP A 134 -5.78 -7.99 -21.66
C TRP A 134 -5.16 -9.02 -20.71
N ARG A 135 -5.09 -8.65 -19.45
CA ARG A 135 -4.80 -9.58 -18.35
C ARG A 135 -5.95 -9.54 -17.35
N TYR A 136 -6.56 -10.69 -17.13
CA TYR A 136 -7.57 -10.89 -16.09
C TYR A 136 -6.91 -11.54 -14.88
N SER A 137 -7.34 -11.14 -13.70
CA SER A 137 -6.80 -11.69 -12.45
C SER A 137 -7.89 -11.81 -11.40
N VAL A 138 -7.91 -12.94 -10.71
CA VAL A 138 -8.72 -13.15 -9.51
C VAL A 138 -7.78 -13.59 -8.39
N ALA A 139 -7.92 -13.02 -7.20
CA ALA A 139 -7.11 -13.40 -6.05
C ALA A 139 -7.95 -13.46 -4.79
N GLY A 140 -7.59 -14.38 -3.90
CA GLY A 140 -8.08 -14.42 -2.53
C GLY A 140 -6.91 -14.40 -1.56
N SER A 141 -7.02 -13.67 -0.45
CA SER A 141 -6.01 -13.63 0.60
C SER A 141 -6.62 -13.51 1.98
N ARG A 142 -5.83 -13.89 2.99
CA ARG A 142 -6.19 -13.80 4.41
C ARG A 142 -5.05 -13.15 5.18
N ALA A 143 -5.39 -12.28 6.13
CA ALA A 143 -4.45 -11.75 7.10
C ALA A 143 -3.97 -12.89 8.05
N VAL A 144 -2.66 -12.91 8.32
CA VAL A 144 -2.01 -13.94 9.14
C VAL A 144 -1.18 -13.36 10.28
N THR A 145 -0.85 -12.07 10.24
CA THR A 145 -0.18 -11.33 11.31
C THR A 145 -0.74 -9.91 11.41
N GLY A 146 -0.39 -9.20 12.49
CA GLY A 146 -0.88 -7.84 12.79
C GLY A 146 -2.28 -7.88 13.40
N ASP A 147 -2.92 -6.70 13.47
CA ASP A 147 -4.24 -6.53 14.07
C ASP A 147 -5.38 -6.71 13.04
N MET A 148 -5.02 -6.85 11.78
CA MET A 148 -5.98 -7.11 10.72
C MET A 148 -6.45 -8.56 10.76
N GLU A 149 -7.76 -8.75 10.71
CA GLU A 149 -8.38 -10.08 10.64
C GLU A 149 -9.22 -10.24 9.38
N GLY A 150 -9.47 -11.49 9.00
CA GLY A 150 -10.38 -11.81 7.90
C GLY A 150 -9.70 -12.06 6.57
N ALA A 151 -10.49 -11.95 5.50
CA ALA A 151 -10.09 -12.30 4.14
C ALA A 151 -10.62 -11.28 3.12
N THR A 152 -9.88 -11.17 2.02
CA THR A 152 -10.26 -10.34 0.86
C THR A 152 -10.25 -11.16 -0.42
N PHE A 153 -11.11 -10.79 -1.34
CA PHE A 153 -11.18 -11.33 -2.69
C PHE A 153 -11.15 -10.19 -3.68
N SER A 154 -10.41 -10.34 -4.76
CA SER A 154 -10.29 -9.31 -5.79
C SER A 154 -10.45 -9.90 -7.18
N ALA A 155 -11.02 -9.12 -8.08
CA ALA A 155 -10.98 -9.39 -9.51
C ALA A 155 -10.59 -8.09 -10.23
N SER A 156 -9.78 -8.23 -11.28
CA SER A 156 -9.35 -7.11 -12.10
C SER A 156 -9.18 -7.51 -13.56
N ALA A 157 -9.36 -6.55 -14.45
CA ALA A 157 -8.98 -6.65 -15.84
C ALA A 157 -7.99 -5.53 -16.14
N THR A 158 -6.85 -5.84 -16.71
CA THR A 158 -5.80 -4.86 -17.05
C THR A 158 -5.57 -4.86 -18.54
N LEU A 159 -5.86 -3.73 -19.16
CA LEU A 159 -5.53 -3.46 -20.57
C LEU A 159 -4.17 -2.76 -20.65
N ARG A 160 -3.28 -3.28 -21.48
CA ARG A 160 -1.97 -2.68 -21.78
C ARG A 160 -1.91 -2.33 -23.26
N THR A 161 -1.94 -1.04 -23.57
CA THR A 161 -1.99 -0.55 -24.95
C THR A 161 -0.79 0.36 -25.22
N PRO A 162 0.19 -0.08 -26.03
CA PRO A 162 1.20 0.83 -26.56
C PRO A 162 0.54 1.89 -27.46
N LEU A 163 0.70 3.17 -27.11
CA LEU A 163 0.24 4.29 -27.93
C LEU A 163 1.32 4.73 -28.91
N SER A 164 2.59 4.47 -28.60
CA SER A 164 3.75 4.62 -29.48
C SER A 164 4.87 3.70 -28.97
N GLU A 165 6.03 3.72 -29.66
CA GLU A 165 7.22 2.96 -29.23
C GLU A 165 7.70 3.31 -27.81
N ARG A 166 7.40 4.52 -27.34
CA ARG A 166 7.83 5.02 -26.02
C ARG A 166 6.69 5.22 -25.03
N LEU A 167 5.44 5.13 -25.47
CA LEU A 167 4.29 5.52 -24.64
C LEU A 167 3.35 4.32 -24.46
N LEU A 168 3.17 3.91 -23.20
CA LEU A 168 2.30 2.82 -22.80
C LEU A 168 1.15 3.35 -21.93
N LEU A 169 -0.09 3.08 -22.34
CA LEU A 169 -1.29 3.26 -21.55
C LEU A 169 -1.65 1.95 -20.85
N VAL A 170 -1.95 2.01 -19.56
CA VAL A 170 -2.49 0.89 -18.79
C VAL A 170 -3.79 1.33 -18.12
N LEU A 171 -4.86 0.55 -18.33
CA LEU A 171 -6.16 0.75 -17.68
C LEU A 171 -6.48 -0.50 -16.85
N SER A 172 -6.93 -0.32 -15.62
CA SER A 172 -7.18 -1.43 -14.69
C SER A 172 -8.44 -1.19 -13.85
N PRO A 173 -9.63 -1.52 -14.34
CA PRO A 173 -10.80 -1.67 -13.49
C PRO A 173 -10.62 -2.86 -12.55
N SER A 174 -11.18 -2.73 -11.34
CA SER A 174 -11.10 -3.76 -10.31
C SER A 174 -12.31 -3.72 -9.39
N VAL A 175 -12.60 -4.88 -8.82
CA VAL A 175 -13.57 -5.06 -7.75
C VAL A 175 -12.92 -5.88 -6.64
N ASN A 176 -13.11 -5.45 -5.40
CA ASN A 176 -12.58 -6.13 -4.22
C ASN A 176 -13.71 -6.31 -3.22
N TYR A 177 -13.79 -7.49 -2.62
CA TYR A 177 -14.65 -7.81 -1.50
C TYR A 177 -13.80 -8.07 -0.27
N SER A 178 -14.18 -7.48 0.85
CA SER A 178 -13.60 -7.76 2.17
C SER A 178 -14.70 -8.30 3.07
N ASN A 179 -14.41 -9.37 3.81
CA ASN A 179 -15.41 -9.98 4.68
C ASN A 179 -15.64 -9.15 5.96
N GLU A 180 -16.63 -9.55 6.76
CA GLU A 180 -17.03 -8.88 8.00
C GLU A 180 -15.86 -8.63 8.96
N ARG A 181 -15.00 -9.63 9.22
CA ARG A 181 -13.84 -9.47 10.13
C ARG A 181 -12.87 -8.40 9.63
N TRP A 182 -12.62 -8.37 8.33
CA TRP A 182 -11.80 -7.33 7.72
C TRP A 182 -12.46 -5.95 7.85
N THR A 183 -13.78 -5.90 7.65
CA THR A 183 -14.57 -4.67 7.82
C THR A 183 -14.51 -4.19 9.26
N GLN A 184 -14.70 -5.09 10.23
CA GLN A 184 -14.63 -4.79 11.66
C GLN A 184 -13.24 -4.22 12.03
N SER A 185 -12.15 -4.82 11.54
CA SER A 185 -10.80 -4.32 11.84
C SER A 185 -10.58 -2.89 11.36
N LEU A 186 -11.05 -2.51 10.17
CA LEU A 186 -10.79 -1.18 9.62
C LEU A 186 -11.83 -0.13 9.95
N TYR A 187 -13.10 -0.52 10.04
CA TYR A 187 -14.24 0.40 10.07
C TYR A 187 -15.11 0.26 11.32
N GLY A 188 -14.81 -0.68 12.21
CA GLY A 188 -15.45 -0.80 13.52
C GLY A 188 -15.10 0.39 14.41
N VAL A 189 -16.06 0.82 15.25
CA VAL A 189 -15.87 1.83 16.28
C VAL A 189 -16.25 1.19 17.62
N SER A 190 -15.25 0.92 18.45
CA SER A 190 -15.42 0.35 19.78
C SER A 190 -16.05 1.33 20.74
N ASP A 191 -16.61 0.85 21.87
CA ASP A 191 -17.12 1.70 22.94
C ASP A 191 -16.01 2.65 23.47
N GLN A 192 -14.77 2.18 23.51
CA GLN A 192 -13.62 2.95 23.96
C GLN A 192 -13.26 4.04 22.94
N ASP A 193 -13.26 3.74 21.64
CA ASP A 193 -13.03 4.74 20.60
C ASP A 193 -14.15 5.77 20.57
N SER A 194 -15.40 5.33 20.70
CA SER A 194 -16.57 6.21 20.80
C SER A 194 -16.45 7.17 21.99
N ALA A 195 -16.09 6.67 23.17
CA ALA A 195 -15.92 7.51 24.36
C ALA A 195 -14.79 8.54 24.22
N ARG A 196 -13.73 8.22 23.46
CA ARG A 196 -12.60 9.14 23.24
C ARG A 196 -12.84 10.12 22.11
N SER A 197 -13.48 9.69 21.03
CA SER A 197 -13.67 10.50 19.82
C SER A 197 -14.99 11.25 19.76
N GLY A 198 -16.01 10.80 20.49
CA GLY A 198 -17.39 11.27 20.36
C GLY A 198 -18.13 10.72 19.12
N VAL A 199 -17.47 9.87 18.32
CA VAL A 199 -18.06 9.19 17.17
C VAL A 199 -18.92 8.03 17.65
N ALA A 200 -20.06 7.78 17.02
CA ALA A 200 -20.97 6.69 17.40
C ALA A 200 -20.32 5.32 17.28
N THR A 201 -20.60 4.43 18.21
CA THR A 201 -20.17 3.02 18.13
C THR A 201 -20.68 2.37 16.85
N TYR A 202 -19.86 1.52 16.26
CA TYR A 202 -20.22 0.81 15.03
C TYR A 202 -19.62 -0.58 15.01
N ALA A 203 -20.49 -1.57 14.90
CA ALA A 203 -20.14 -2.98 14.71
C ALA A 203 -20.71 -3.42 13.35
N PRO A 204 -19.90 -3.51 12.31
CA PRO A 204 -20.38 -3.97 11.01
C PRO A 204 -20.86 -5.43 11.10
N ASP A 205 -21.99 -5.73 10.49
CA ASP A 205 -22.60 -7.05 10.44
C ASP A 205 -22.32 -7.79 9.12
N GLY A 206 -21.43 -7.26 8.31
CA GLY A 206 -21.07 -7.83 7.02
C GLY A 206 -19.80 -7.26 6.39
N GLY A 207 -19.52 -7.75 5.21
CA GLY A 207 -18.42 -7.28 4.39
C GLY A 207 -18.77 -6.03 3.59
N TYR A 208 -17.81 -5.60 2.77
CA TYR A 208 -17.99 -4.49 1.85
C TYR A 208 -17.34 -4.76 0.49
N TRP A 209 -17.81 -4.05 -0.52
CA TRP A 209 -17.18 -4.00 -1.82
C TRP A 209 -16.44 -2.69 -2.01
N ARG A 210 -15.30 -2.77 -2.66
CA ARG A 210 -14.55 -1.62 -3.16
C ARG A 210 -14.45 -1.73 -4.67
N LEU A 211 -15.12 -0.83 -5.37
CA LEU A 211 -15.09 -0.72 -6.82
C LEU A 211 -14.01 0.29 -7.20
N GLY A 212 -13.17 0.00 -8.17
CA GLY A 212 -12.06 0.86 -8.53
C GLY A 212 -11.70 0.83 -10.00
N ALA A 213 -11.08 1.90 -10.44
CA ALA A 213 -10.41 1.97 -11.73
C ALA A 213 -9.12 2.78 -11.60
N ASN A 214 -8.07 2.32 -12.27
CA ASN A 214 -6.79 3.02 -12.35
C ASN A 214 -6.41 3.19 -13.82
N ALA A 215 -5.81 4.33 -14.14
CA ALA A 215 -5.17 4.59 -15.41
C ALA A 215 -3.73 5.06 -15.16
N SER A 216 -2.80 4.57 -15.95
CA SER A 216 -1.42 5.07 -15.92
C SER A 216 -0.88 5.25 -17.33
N LEU A 217 -0.02 6.25 -17.47
CA LEU A 217 0.68 6.57 -18.70
C LEU A 217 2.17 6.56 -18.43
N SER A 218 2.89 5.64 -19.06
CA SER A 218 4.33 5.44 -18.89
C SER A 218 5.07 5.88 -20.15
N TYR A 219 6.06 6.75 -19.99
CA TYR A 219 6.90 7.25 -21.08
C TYR A 219 8.35 6.79 -20.86
N ALA A 220 8.90 6.05 -21.83
CA ALA A 220 10.30 5.64 -21.85
C ALA A 220 11.17 6.83 -22.25
N LEU A 221 11.88 7.43 -21.27
CA LEU A 221 12.84 8.51 -21.47
C LEU A 221 14.08 7.99 -22.19
N THR A 222 14.58 6.87 -21.71
CA THR A 222 15.66 6.05 -22.29
C THR A 222 15.26 4.58 -22.26
N PRO A 223 16.06 3.64 -22.77
CA PRO A 223 15.81 2.20 -22.59
C PRO A 223 15.71 1.76 -21.13
N GLU A 224 16.40 2.45 -20.22
CA GLU A 224 16.49 2.13 -18.79
C GLU A 224 15.52 2.97 -17.94
N TRP A 225 15.27 4.23 -18.32
CA TRP A 225 14.49 5.17 -17.51
C TRP A 225 13.07 5.34 -18.04
N THR A 226 12.11 5.20 -17.14
CA THR A 226 10.68 5.39 -17.44
C THR A 226 10.05 6.36 -16.43
N ALA A 227 9.38 7.38 -16.95
CA ALA A 227 8.50 8.25 -16.17
C ALA A 227 7.06 7.72 -16.28
N THR A 228 6.34 7.65 -15.17
CA THR A 228 4.95 7.19 -15.12
C THR A 228 4.10 8.18 -14.35
N GLY A 229 3.01 8.65 -14.96
CA GLY A 229 1.91 9.32 -14.29
C GLY A 229 0.74 8.37 -14.12
N PHE A 230 0.02 8.48 -13.01
CA PHE A 230 -1.18 7.66 -12.79
C PHE A 230 -2.27 8.44 -12.06
N VAL A 231 -3.50 8.00 -12.30
CA VAL A 231 -4.70 8.42 -11.57
C VAL A 231 -5.57 7.21 -11.28
N GLY A 232 -6.31 7.27 -10.20
CA GLY A 232 -7.25 6.22 -9.83
C GLY A 232 -8.40 6.78 -9.01
N ALA A 233 -9.51 6.06 -9.06
CA ALA A 233 -10.65 6.32 -8.21
C ALA A 233 -11.19 4.98 -7.68
N THR A 234 -11.68 5.00 -6.44
CA THR A 234 -12.36 3.88 -5.83
C THR A 234 -13.58 4.34 -5.08
N ARG A 235 -14.56 3.46 -4.92
CA ARG A 235 -15.74 3.67 -4.10
C ARG A 235 -15.90 2.53 -3.11
N LEU A 236 -16.02 2.87 -1.85
CA LEU A 236 -16.43 1.97 -0.77
C LEU A 236 -17.95 1.83 -0.77
N THR A 237 -18.46 0.65 -0.41
CA THR A 237 -19.91 0.36 -0.35
C THR A 237 -20.24 -0.44 0.91
N GLY A 238 -21.54 -0.60 1.20
CA GLY A 238 -22.01 -1.41 2.32
C GLY A 238 -21.38 -1.00 3.65
N ASN A 239 -21.10 -1.98 4.50
CA ASN A 239 -20.65 -1.72 5.87
C ASN A 239 -19.40 -0.81 6.01
N ALA A 240 -18.56 -0.68 5.00
CA ALA A 240 -17.49 0.30 5.06
C ALA A 240 -17.97 1.73 4.81
N ALA A 241 -18.87 1.92 3.85
CA ALA A 241 -19.45 3.24 3.55
C ALA A 241 -20.37 3.73 4.66
N ASP A 242 -21.07 2.81 5.34
CA ASP A 242 -22.04 3.09 6.41
C ASP A 242 -21.34 3.33 7.77
N SER A 243 -20.02 3.07 7.86
CA SER A 243 -19.25 3.33 9.07
C SER A 243 -19.17 4.83 9.35
N PRO A 244 -19.35 5.29 10.60
CA PRO A 244 -19.16 6.69 10.98
C PRO A 244 -17.77 7.24 10.66
N ILE A 245 -16.74 6.37 10.57
CA ILE A 245 -15.40 6.76 10.13
C ILE A 245 -15.40 7.25 8.66
N VAL A 246 -16.30 6.71 7.83
CA VAL A 246 -16.41 7.08 6.41
C VAL A 246 -17.55 8.07 6.18
N ASP A 247 -18.72 7.85 6.81
CA ASP A 247 -19.91 8.65 6.58
C ASP A 247 -19.84 10.04 7.26
N ALA A 248 -19.29 10.09 8.49
CA ALA A 248 -19.22 11.34 9.27
C ALA A 248 -17.86 12.03 9.20
N LEU A 249 -16.75 11.27 9.09
CA LEU A 249 -15.39 11.79 9.13
C LEU A 249 -14.66 11.68 7.78
N GLY A 250 -15.35 11.31 6.70
CA GLY A 250 -14.66 11.07 5.45
C GLY A 250 -15.57 10.96 4.24
N SER A 251 -15.17 10.14 3.27
CA SER A 251 -15.91 9.94 2.03
C SER A 251 -15.81 8.51 1.53
N PRO A 252 -16.90 7.90 1.05
CA PRO A 252 -16.84 6.62 0.36
C PRO A 252 -16.15 6.70 -1.02
N TRP A 253 -16.02 7.90 -1.58
CA TRP A 253 -15.29 8.15 -2.82
C TRP A 253 -13.84 8.54 -2.52
N GLN A 254 -12.92 7.78 -3.10
CA GLN A 254 -11.49 7.93 -2.90
C GLN A 254 -10.81 8.13 -4.24
N ALA A 255 -10.05 9.20 -4.39
CA ALA A 255 -9.19 9.42 -5.55
C ALA A 255 -7.72 9.23 -5.17
N ARG A 256 -6.88 8.96 -6.13
CA ARG A 256 -5.42 9.02 -5.96
C ARG A 256 -4.78 9.42 -7.28
N SER A 257 -3.63 10.07 -7.19
CA SER A 257 -2.82 10.41 -8.36
C SER A 257 -1.35 10.43 -7.96
N GLY A 258 -0.48 10.32 -8.94
CA GLY A 258 0.94 10.41 -8.64
C GLY A 258 1.80 10.33 -9.88
N VAL A 259 3.09 10.51 -9.63
CA VAL A 259 4.13 10.40 -10.65
C VAL A 259 5.31 9.63 -10.07
N SER A 260 6.00 8.87 -10.91
CA SER A 260 7.20 8.14 -10.51
C SER A 260 8.23 8.11 -11.64
N LEU A 261 9.49 7.97 -11.25
CA LEU A 261 10.61 7.72 -12.14
C LEU A 261 11.25 6.39 -11.74
N THR A 262 11.43 5.49 -12.69
CA THR A 262 11.97 4.15 -12.46
C THR A 262 13.15 3.88 -13.37
N TYR A 263 14.14 3.20 -12.83
CA TYR A 263 15.31 2.67 -13.54
C TYR A 263 15.17 1.15 -13.66
N ARG A 264 15.32 0.63 -14.87
CA ARG A 264 15.29 -0.80 -15.19
C ARG A 264 16.73 -1.30 -15.42
N PHE A 265 17.03 -2.45 -14.88
CA PHE A 265 18.32 -3.17 -15.02
C PHE A 265 18.08 -4.63 -15.38
#